data_853a4b9bb5eb4360615ca5ad6bf54077
#
_entry.id   853a4b9bb5eb4360615ca5ad6bf54077
#
_cell.length_a   1.000
_cell.length_b   1.000
_cell.length_c   1.000
_cell.angle_alpha   90.00
_cell.angle_beta   90.00
_cell.angle_gamma   90.00
#
_symmetry.space_group_name_H-M   'P 1'
#
loop_
_entity.id
_entity.type
_entity.pdbx_description
1 polymer ?
#
loop_
_entity_poly.entity_id
_entity_poly.type
_entity_poly.pdbx_seq_one_letter_code
_entity_poly.pdbx_strand_id
1 'polypeptide(L)'
;MAQEITGHYVTIDNTRIYYDECGKGIPFFCIHTAGASSLIYRYFLPIMADNGFRVIAPDLPGHGKSYPVNWEPFRNMHQYAEFVWKIAKAVCGGEKPVVNGCAIGGDMALDLACYHSEECRAVIAMQGALQTKTFPDVSEDEQTHACPGWQDIFERAASMAIYYPCPPERVRELRWHHRFNGQYIMAGDGQTWVSQDCRGKLKNIKCPIMLFKGEADYYVPEKLIDETLAGIKEGLGEKFIGKKVGHYPIYEEPGYAAKVVMDFLKRKKVI
;
A
#
# COMPACT_ATOMS: atom_id res chain seq x y z
N MET A 1 1.06 4.90 -27.66
CA MET A 1 -0.03 5.67 -27.01
C MET A 1 0.08 5.38 -25.52
N ALA A 2 -0.09 6.37 -24.67
CA ALA A 2 -0.08 6.12 -23.22
C ALA A 2 -1.22 5.15 -22.86
N GLN A 3 -0.97 4.22 -21.95
CA GLN A 3 -1.98 3.29 -21.46
C GLN A 3 -3.06 4.07 -20.71
N GLU A 4 -4.31 3.84 -21.06
CA GLU A 4 -5.46 4.51 -20.45
C GLU A 4 -5.78 3.88 -19.08
N ILE A 5 -6.02 4.72 -18.08
CA ILE A 5 -6.54 4.29 -16.78
C ILE A 5 -8.05 4.33 -16.83
N THR A 6 -8.71 3.22 -16.56
CA THR A 6 -10.17 3.09 -16.54
C THR A 6 -10.66 2.75 -15.15
N GLY A 7 -11.80 3.34 -14.74
CA GLY A 7 -12.39 3.12 -13.44
C GLY A 7 -13.52 2.07 -13.47
N HIS A 8 -13.53 1.19 -12.50
CA HIS A 8 -14.48 0.09 -12.39
C HIS A 8 -15.06 -0.03 -10.98
N TYR A 9 -16.12 -0.82 -10.85
CA TYR A 9 -16.70 -1.18 -9.56
C TYR A 9 -16.87 -2.69 -9.43
N VAL A 10 -16.68 -3.18 -8.21
CA VAL A 10 -17.00 -4.55 -7.81
C VAL A 10 -17.74 -4.52 -6.48
N THR A 11 -18.59 -5.50 -6.22
CA THR A 11 -19.27 -5.65 -4.93
C THR A 11 -18.68 -6.83 -4.17
N ILE A 12 -18.18 -6.57 -2.97
CA ILE A 12 -17.60 -7.56 -2.05
C ILE A 12 -18.39 -7.52 -0.74
N ASP A 13 -18.97 -8.63 -0.35
CA ASP A 13 -19.77 -8.76 0.88
C ASP A 13 -20.77 -7.57 1.04
N ASN A 14 -21.54 -7.29 -0.02
CA ASN A 14 -22.49 -6.17 -0.14
C ASN A 14 -21.84 -4.77 -0.09
N THR A 15 -20.54 -4.65 -0.10
CA THR A 15 -19.82 -3.37 -0.11
C THR A 15 -19.35 -3.04 -1.52
N ARG A 16 -19.70 -1.84 -2.00
CA ARG A 16 -19.28 -1.35 -3.31
C ARG A 16 -17.86 -0.82 -3.24
N ILE A 17 -16.97 -1.41 -4.01
CA ILE A 17 -15.56 -1.06 -4.11
C ILE A 17 -15.26 -0.52 -5.50
N TYR A 18 -14.62 0.63 -5.57
CA TYR A 18 -14.06 1.19 -6.78
C TYR A 18 -12.61 0.75 -6.97
N TYR A 19 -12.17 0.59 -8.23
CA TYR A 19 -10.76 0.41 -8.55
C TYR A 19 -10.41 1.02 -9.91
N ASP A 20 -9.19 1.53 -10.02
CA ASP A 20 -8.56 1.90 -11.27
C ASP A 20 -7.86 0.69 -11.86
N GLU A 21 -7.94 0.56 -13.19
CA GLU A 21 -7.28 -0.49 -13.96
C GLU A 21 -6.52 0.09 -15.14
N CYS A 22 -5.34 -0.48 -15.45
CA CYS A 22 -4.51 -0.06 -16.57
C CYS A 22 -3.76 -1.25 -17.15
N GLY A 23 -3.76 -1.39 -18.47
CA GLY A 23 -3.00 -2.42 -19.18
C GLY A 23 -3.66 -3.79 -19.23
N LYS A 24 -2.87 -4.79 -19.64
CA LYS A 24 -3.26 -6.20 -19.77
C LYS A 24 -2.08 -7.10 -19.40
N GLY A 25 -2.35 -8.35 -19.05
CA GLY A 25 -1.34 -9.34 -18.71
C GLY A 25 -1.38 -9.78 -17.27
N ILE A 26 -0.23 -10.03 -16.64
CA ILE A 26 -0.14 -10.52 -15.26
C ILE A 26 -0.80 -9.53 -14.29
N PRO A 27 -1.74 -9.98 -13.42
CA PRO A 27 -2.33 -9.10 -12.44
C PRO A 27 -1.28 -8.52 -11.47
N PHE A 28 -1.28 -7.18 -11.35
CA PHE A 28 -0.44 -6.43 -10.41
C PHE A 28 -1.37 -5.61 -9.51
N PHE A 29 -1.59 -6.09 -8.30
CA PHE A 29 -2.56 -5.54 -7.37
C PHE A 29 -1.90 -4.55 -6.43
N CYS A 30 -2.38 -3.29 -6.40
CA CYS A 30 -1.79 -2.17 -5.68
C CYS A 30 -2.65 -1.75 -4.49
N ILE A 31 -2.08 -1.68 -3.29
CA ILE A 31 -2.74 -1.27 -2.05
C ILE A 31 -2.21 0.11 -1.66
N HIS A 32 -3.09 1.12 -1.60
CA HIS A 32 -2.69 2.49 -1.33
C HIS A 32 -2.35 2.76 0.14
N THR A 33 -1.78 3.92 0.41
CA THR A 33 -1.39 4.40 1.75
C THR A 33 -2.60 4.93 2.54
N ALA A 34 -2.44 5.07 3.85
CA ALA A 34 -3.45 5.66 4.74
C ALA A 34 -3.93 7.03 4.22
N GLY A 35 -5.24 7.27 4.32
CA GLY A 35 -5.84 8.53 3.91
C GLY A 35 -5.70 8.92 2.45
N ALA A 36 -5.32 7.98 1.56
CA ALA A 36 -5.21 8.20 0.12
C ALA A 36 -6.32 7.45 -0.65
N SER A 37 -6.09 7.19 -1.92
CA SER A 37 -6.95 6.40 -2.82
C SER A 37 -6.10 5.81 -3.94
N SER A 38 -6.72 5.10 -4.89
CA SER A 38 -6.09 4.61 -6.12
C SER A 38 -5.27 5.68 -6.86
N LEU A 39 -5.68 6.94 -6.75
CA LEU A 39 -5.03 8.08 -7.40
C LEU A 39 -3.55 8.22 -7.05
N ILE A 40 -3.07 7.73 -5.90
CA ILE A 40 -1.64 7.79 -5.55
C ILE A 40 -0.79 6.96 -6.52
N TYR A 41 -1.40 5.99 -7.20
CA TYR A 41 -0.75 5.12 -8.17
C TYR A 41 -0.82 5.66 -9.61
N ARG A 42 -1.50 6.77 -9.88
CA ARG A 42 -1.80 7.24 -11.24
C ARG A 42 -0.60 7.37 -12.18
N TYR A 43 0.58 7.67 -11.62
CA TYR A 43 1.82 7.75 -12.40
C TYR A 43 2.54 6.41 -12.54
N PHE A 44 2.30 5.50 -11.61
CA PHE A 44 2.91 4.18 -11.58
C PHE A 44 2.16 3.16 -12.45
N LEU A 45 0.80 3.24 -12.50
CA LEU A 45 -0.01 2.30 -13.25
C LEU A 45 0.39 2.19 -14.73
N PRO A 46 0.50 3.31 -15.50
CA PRO A 46 0.84 3.21 -16.93
C PRO A 46 2.22 2.60 -17.15
N ILE A 47 3.18 2.91 -16.29
CA ILE A 47 4.54 2.40 -16.41
C ILE A 47 4.57 0.88 -16.23
N MET A 48 3.87 0.35 -15.24
CA MET A 48 3.78 -1.10 -15.03
C MET A 48 2.96 -1.78 -16.13
N ALA A 49 1.91 -1.11 -16.64
CA ALA A 49 1.12 -1.60 -17.76
C ALA A 49 1.96 -1.74 -19.05
N ASP A 50 2.83 -0.77 -19.33
CA ASP A 50 3.79 -0.83 -20.45
C ASP A 50 4.82 -1.98 -20.29
N ASN A 51 5.00 -2.51 -19.08
CA ASN A 51 5.83 -3.65 -18.77
C ASN A 51 5.08 -5.00 -18.73
N GLY A 52 3.86 -5.05 -19.26
CA GLY A 52 3.12 -6.30 -19.46
C GLY A 52 2.24 -6.72 -18.28
N PHE A 53 1.90 -5.79 -17.39
CA PHE A 53 0.97 -6.04 -16.29
C PHE A 53 -0.43 -5.48 -16.56
N ARG A 54 -1.41 -6.16 -16.02
CA ARG A 54 -2.74 -5.64 -15.76
C ARG A 54 -2.71 -5.08 -14.35
N VAL A 55 -2.56 -3.76 -14.23
CA VAL A 55 -2.38 -3.08 -12.94
C VAL A 55 -3.73 -2.67 -12.39
N ILE A 56 -4.00 -3.05 -11.15
CA ILE A 56 -5.29 -2.87 -10.49
C ILE A 56 -5.05 -2.15 -9.15
N ALA A 57 -5.64 -1.00 -8.96
CA ALA A 57 -5.51 -0.20 -7.74
C ALA A 57 -6.91 0.11 -7.18
N PRO A 58 -7.39 -0.61 -6.17
CA PRO A 58 -8.65 -0.28 -5.52
C PRO A 58 -8.52 0.97 -4.65
N ASP A 59 -9.64 1.70 -4.53
CA ASP A 59 -9.88 2.52 -3.37
C ASP A 59 -10.23 1.59 -2.21
N LEU A 60 -9.49 1.65 -1.11
CA LEU A 60 -9.77 0.83 0.06
C LEU A 60 -11.15 1.17 0.65
N PRO A 61 -11.81 0.26 1.39
CA PRO A 61 -13.10 0.53 2.02
C PRO A 61 -13.15 1.87 2.76
N GLY A 62 -14.13 2.70 2.39
CA GLY A 62 -14.32 4.04 2.95
C GLY A 62 -13.46 5.14 2.32
N HIS A 63 -12.56 4.81 1.41
CA HIS A 63 -11.71 5.78 0.70
C HIS A 63 -12.24 6.07 -0.70
N GLY A 64 -11.91 7.25 -1.20
CA GLY A 64 -12.21 7.66 -2.57
C GLY A 64 -13.67 7.44 -2.95
N LYS A 65 -13.93 6.49 -3.86
CA LYS A 65 -15.26 6.13 -4.35
C LYS A 65 -15.78 4.80 -3.79
N SER A 66 -15.05 4.17 -2.86
CA SER A 66 -15.45 2.93 -2.20
C SER A 66 -16.29 3.19 -0.95
N TYR A 67 -17.31 2.36 -0.72
CA TYR A 67 -18.08 2.42 0.51
C TYR A 67 -17.32 1.77 1.67
N PRO A 68 -17.49 2.26 2.90
CA PRO A 68 -16.96 1.57 4.07
C PRO A 68 -17.77 0.28 4.34
N VAL A 69 -17.12 -0.73 4.88
CA VAL A 69 -17.79 -1.98 5.26
C VAL A 69 -18.68 -1.72 6.47
N ASN A 70 -19.99 -1.99 6.33
CA ASN A 70 -20.97 -1.72 7.37
C ASN A 70 -20.98 -0.26 7.88
N TRP A 71 -20.51 0.69 7.06
CA TRP A 71 -20.40 2.12 7.38
C TRP A 71 -19.41 2.43 8.52
N GLU A 72 -18.46 1.52 8.78
CA GLU A 72 -17.43 1.63 9.81
C GLU A 72 -16.03 1.53 9.21
N PRO A 73 -15.02 2.21 9.78
CA PRO A 73 -13.62 1.99 9.40
C PRO A 73 -13.11 0.66 9.95
N PHE A 74 -12.13 0.09 9.29
CA PHE A 74 -11.33 -0.97 9.89
C PHE A 74 -10.42 -0.40 10.99
N ARG A 75 -10.16 -1.21 12.03
CA ARG A 75 -9.30 -0.87 13.17
C ARG A 75 -8.27 -1.97 13.49
N ASN A 76 -8.23 -3.01 12.67
CA ASN A 76 -7.32 -4.13 12.83
C ASN A 76 -6.70 -4.49 11.49
N MET A 77 -5.36 -4.56 11.44
CA MET A 77 -4.59 -4.79 10.21
C MET A 77 -4.99 -6.09 9.52
N HIS A 78 -5.00 -7.20 10.25
CA HIS A 78 -5.29 -8.49 9.65
C HIS A 78 -6.72 -8.56 9.08
N GLN A 79 -7.72 -8.06 9.80
CA GLN A 79 -9.10 -8.03 9.30
C GLN A 79 -9.23 -7.17 8.05
N TYR A 80 -8.51 -6.04 8.01
CA TYR A 80 -8.51 -5.18 6.84
C TYR A 80 -7.83 -5.84 5.65
N ALA A 81 -6.64 -6.43 5.86
CA ALA A 81 -5.91 -7.17 4.84
C ALA A 81 -6.75 -8.33 4.27
N GLU A 82 -7.46 -9.08 5.11
CA GLU A 82 -8.36 -10.15 4.66
C GLU A 82 -9.51 -9.64 3.76
N PHE A 83 -10.08 -8.47 4.08
CA PHE A 83 -11.08 -7.87 3.19
C PHE A 83 -10.46 -7.42 1.86
N VAL A 84 -9.28 -6.80 1.91
CA VAL A 84 -8.52 -6.40 0.71
C VAL A 84 -8.17 -7.63 -0.15
N TRP A 85 -7.86 -8.77 0.49
CA TRP A 85 -7.63 -10.01 -0.24
C TRP A 85 -8.88 -10.53 -0.98
N LYS A 86 -10.07 -10.38 -0.40
CA LYS A 86 -11.33 -10.68 -1.12
C LYS A 86 -11.48 -9.80 -2.35
N ILE A 87 -11.12 -8.51 -2.27
CA ILE A 87 -11.11 -7.62 -3.44
C ILE A 87 -10.14 -8.16 -4.48
N ALA A 88 -8.89 -8.45 -4.09
CA ALA A 88 -7.87 -8.97 -5.01
C ALA A 88 -8.34 -10.24 -5.74
N LYS A 89 -8.89 -11.20 -5.01
CA LYS A 89 -9.43 -12.45 -5.61
C LYS A 89 -10.54 -12.18 -6.64
N ALA A 90 -11.42 -11.25 -6.34
CA ALA A 90 -12.54 -10.93 -7.23
C ALA A 90 -12.07 -10.23 -8.52
N VAL A 91 -11.13 -9.28 -8.40
CA VAL A 91 -10.71 -8.46 -9.55
C VAL A 91 -9.57 -9.07 -10.37
N CYS A 92 -8.76 -9.97 -9.79
CA CYS A 92 -7.68 -10.65 -10.51
C CYS A 92 -8.13 -11.86 -11.34
N GLY A 93 -9.44 -12.22 -11.32
CA GLY A 93 -9.99 -13.24 -12.21
C GLY A 93 -9.46 -14.65 -11.94
N GLY A 94 -9.07 -14.97 -10.72
CA GLY A 94 -8.53 -16.29 -10.34
C GLY A 94 -7.04 -16.49 -10.64
N GLU A 95 -6.38 -15.51 -11.25
CA GLU A 95 -4.94 -15.54 -11.46
C GLU A 95 -4.19 -15.07 -10.20
N LYS A 96 -3.03 -15.68 -9.93
CA LYS A 96 -2.14 -15.23 -8.84
C LYS A 96 -1.56 -13.85 -9.17
N PRO A 97 -1.84 -12.82 -8.35
CA PRO A 97 -1.28 -11.50 -8.57
C PRO A 97 0.17 -11.36 -8.07
N VAL A 98 0.86 -10.34 -8.56
CA VAL A 98 1.89 -9.66 -7.80
C VAL A 98 1.18 -8.66 -6.91
N VAL A 99 1.40 -8.71 -5.59
CA VAL A 99 0.79 -7.78 -4.63
C VAL A 99 1.80 -6.69 -4.28
N ASN A 100 1.41 -5.44 -4.45
CA ASN A 100 2.22 -4.29 -4.10
C ASN A 100 1.45 -3.39 -3.14
N GLY A 101 2.06 -2.95 -2.06
CA GLY A 101 1.47 -2.00 -1.14
C GLY A 101 2.47 -0.95 -0.69
N CYS A 102 1.97 0.24 -0.32
CA CYS A 102 2.78 1.34 0.17
C CYS A 102 2.27 1.84 1.52
N ALA A 103 3.15 2.05 2.49
CA ALA A 103 2.84 2.46 3.86
C ALA A 103 1.88 1.44 4.54
N ILE A 104 0.71 1.84 5.02
CA ILE A 104 -0.28 0.90 5.54
C ILE A 104 -0.61 -0.21 4.52
N GLY A 105 -0.62 0.12 3.23
CA GLY A 105 -0.75 -0.87 2.16
C GLY A 105 0.45 -1.82 2.08
N GLY A 106 1.64 -1.36 2.44
CA GLY A 106 2.85 -2.18 2.56
C GLY A 106 2.76 -3.16 3.74
N ASP A 107 2.21 -2.71 4.87
CA ASP A 107 1.91 -3.56 6.01
C ASP A 107 0.84 -4.60 5.67
N MET A 108 -0.25 -4.19 4.97
CA MET A 108 -1.26 -5.13 4.46
C MET A 108 -0.67 -6.16 3.50
N ALA A 109 0.20 -5.73 2.58
CA ALA A 109 0.86 -6.65 1.66
C ALA A 109 1.74 -7.68 2.40
N LEU A 110 2.42 -7.25 3.47
CA LEU A 110 3.21 -8.13 4.32
C LEU A 110 2.31 -9.10 5.12
N ASP A 111 1.19 -8.61 5.68
CA ASP A 111 0.21 -9.46 6.35
C ASP A 111 -0.33 -10.51 5.37
N LEU A 112 -0.76 -10.11 4.18
CA LEU A 112 -1.20 -11.02 3.12
C LEU A 112 -0.13 -12.05 2.75
N ALA A 113 1.14 -11.65 2.70
CA ALA A 113 2.23 -12.61 2.46
C ALA A 113 2.32 -13.68 3.55
N CYS A 114 2.04 -13.34 4.80
CA CYS A 114 2.05 -14.29 5.93
C CYS A 114 0.95 -15.35 5.83
N TYR A 115 -0.19 -15.03 5.19
CA TYR A 115 -1.36 -15.90 5.16
C TYR A 115 -1.69 -16.45 3.75
N HIS A 116 -1.39 -15.69 2.68
CA HIS A 116 -1.81 -15.99 1.30
C HIS A 116 -0.65 -16.09 0.30
N SER A 117 0.59 -16.21 0.75
CA SER A 117 1.76 -16.20 -0.14
C SER A 117 1.75 -17.31 -1.20
N GLU A 118 1.08 -18.43 -0.97
CA GLU A 118 0.94 -19.50 -1.98
C GLU A 118 0.01 -19.11 -3.14
N GLU A 119 -0.84 -18.11 -2.92
CA GLU A 119 -1.75 -17.56 -3.91
C GLU A 119 -1.20 -16.30 -4.61
N CYS A 120 0.01 -15.84 -4.21
CA CYS A 120 0.71 -14.70 -4.80
C CYS A 120 1.88 -15.16 -5.68
N ARG A 121 2.18 -14.42 -6.76
CA ARG A 121 3.43 -14.60 -7.54
C ARG A 121 4.63 -14.00 -6.80
N ALA A 122 4.45 -12.84 -6.23
CA ALA A 122 5.42 -12.12 -5.40
C ALA A 122 4.70 -11.04 -4.60
N VAL A 123 5.36 -10.53 -3.56
CA VAL A 123 4.88 -9.41 -2.76
C VAL A 123 5.91 -8.30 -2.72
N ILE A 124 5.47 -7.05 -2.84
CA ILE A 124 6.29 -5.86 -2.69
C ILE A 124 5.68 -5.03 -1.54
N ALA A 125 6.35 -5.03 -0.40
CA ALA A 125 5.97 -4.22 0.77
C ALA A 125 6.84 -2.95 0.80
N MET A 126 6.29 -1.86 0.28
CA MET A 126 6.97 -0.55 0.32
C MET A 126 6.60 0.14 1.62
N GLN A 127 7.61 0.50 2.43
CA GLN A 127 7.44 1.15 3.72
C GLN A 127 6.57 0.31 4.69
N GLY A 128 6.56 -1.02 4.52
CA GLY A 128 5.90 -1.98 5.39
C GLY A 128 6.89 -2.74 6.26
N ALA A 129 6.51 -3.06 7.50
CA ALA A 129 7.34 -3.78 8.47
C ALA A 129 6.52 -4.76 9.32
N LEU A 130 7.24 -5.64 10.04
CA LEU A 130 6.61 -6.67 10.87
C LEU A 130 5.68 -6.12 11.97
N GLN A 131 5.87 -4.89 12.36
CA GLN A 131 5.06 -4.20 13.37
C GLN A 131 5.24 -2.68 13.27
N THR A 132 4.28 -1.94 13.77
CA THR A 132 4.35 -0.48 13.93
C THR A 132 4.49 -0.15 15.41
N LYS A 133 5.57 0.58 15.78
CA LYS A 133 5.83 0.94 17.19
C LYS A 133 5.80 2.43 17.49
N THR A 134 5.55 3.26 16.51
CA THR A 134 5.95 4.67 16.55
C THR A 134 4.86 5.66 16.91
N PHE A 135 3.62 5.20 17.15
CA PHE A 135 2.55 6.10 17.54
C PHE A 135 2.08 5.79 18.95
N PRO A 136 1.88 6.83 19.79
CA PRO A 136 1.18 6.66 21.05
C PRO A 136 -0.21 6.05 20.77
N ASP A 137 -0.69 5.27 21.71
CA ASP A 137 -2.05 4.74 21.71
C ASP A 137 -3.01 5.94 21.76
N VAL A 138 -3.50 6.34 20.62
CA VAL A 138 -4.44 7.47 20.47
C VAL A 138 -5.84 6.89 20.51
N SER A 139 -6.64 7.32 21.48
CA SER A 139 -8.02 6.85 21.62
C SER A 139 -8.84 7.21 20.38
N GLU A 140 -9.88 6.43 20.10
CA GLU A 140 -10.81 6.71 18.99
C GLU A 140 -11.42 8.12 19.11
N ASP A 141 -11.79 8.54 20.32
CA ASP A 141 -12.36 9.85 20.58
C ASP A 141 -11.38 10.99 20.27
N GLU A 142 -10.10 10.84 20.61
CA GLU A 142 -9.08 11.83 20.30
C GLU A 142 -8.86 11.97 18.79
N GLN A 143 -8.90 10.86 18.05
CA GLN A 143 -8.71 10.89 16.60
C GLN A 143 -9.94 11.38 15.83
N THR A 144 -11.13 11.11 16.31
CA THR A 144 -12.36 11.36 15.53
C THR A 144 -13.13 12.60 15.99
N HIS A 145 -13.14 12.91 17.27
CA HIS A 145 -14.02 13.92 17.84
C HIS A 145 -13.29 15.08 18.52
N ALA A 146 -12.15 14.83 19.10
CA ALA A 146 -11.44 15.82 19.91
C ALA A 146 -10.36 16.62 19.16
N CYS A 147 -10.04 16.28 17.89
CA CYS A 147 -9.01 16.97 17.12
C CYS A 147 -9.60 17.76 15.94
N PRO A 148 -10.09 18.99 16.16
CA PRO A 148 -10.44 19.88 15.04
C PRO A 148 -9.23 20.09 14.14
N GLY A 149 -9.43 20.07 12.81
CA GLY A 149 -8.32 20.23 11.87
C GLY A 149 -7.49 18.96 11.65
N TRP A 150 -7.96 17.79 12.03
CA TRP A 150 -7.31 16.51 11.77
C TRP A 150 -6.84 16.37 10.32
N GLN A 151 -7.66 16.76 9.36
CA GLN A 151 -7.31 16.71 7.94
C GLN A 151 -6.13 17.62 7.60
N ASP A 152 -6.02 18.78 8.23
CA ASP A 152 -4.88 19.69 8.04
C ASP A 152 -3.59 19.09 8.59
N ILE A 153 -3.68 18.42 9.74
CA ILE A 153 -2.55 17.73 10.37
C ILE A 153 -2.10 16.57 9.48
N PHE A 154 -3.04 15.77 8.99
CA PHE A 154 -2.73 14.61 8.16
C PHE A 154 -2.16 15.00 6.79
N GLU A 155 -2.73 16.02 6.15
CA GLU A 155 -2.20 16.61 4.91
C GLU A 155 -0.74 17.10 5.09
N ARG A 156 -0.49 17.78 6.20
CA ARG A 156 0.86 18.24 6.52
C ARG A 156 1.81 17.09 6.74
N ALA A 157 1.42 16.10 7.54
CA ALA A 157 2.23 14.91 7.81
C ALA A 157 2.59 14.17 6.52
N ALA A 158 1.60 13.94 5.64
CA ALA A 158 1.80 13.32 4.34
C ALA A 158 2.79 14.12 3.46
N SER A 159 2.63 15.44 3.39
CA SER A 159 3.53 16.27 2.57
C SER A 159 4.96 16.39 3.13
N MET A 160 5.15 16.18 4.43
CA MET A 160 6.48 16.13 5.05
C MET A 160 7.19 14.79 4.86
N ALA A 161 6.47 13.75 4.49
CA ALA A 161 6.99 12.39 4.33
C ALA A 161 7.67 12.15 2.96
N ILE A 162 7.50 13.05 2.01
CA ILE A 162 8.16 12.98 0.70
C ILE A 162 9.62 13.44 0.76
N TYR A 163 10.45 12.87 -0.11
CA TYR A 163 11.81 13.36 -0.30
C TYR A 163 11.80 14.74 -0.96
N TYR A 164 12.61 15.64 -0.43
CA TYR A 164 12.72 16.98 -0.99
C TYR A 164 14.07 17.13 -1.75
N PRO A 165 14.12 17.71 -2.97
CA PRO A 165 13.03 18.41 -3.63
C PRO A 165 12.10 17.48 -4.45
N CYS A 166 10.79 17.62 -4.21
CA CYS A 166 9.74 17.04 -5.05
C CYS A 166 9.06 18.17 -5.85
N PRO A 167 8.63 17.94 -7.10
CA PRO A 167 7.94 18.96 -7.89
C PRO A 167 6.75 19.57 -7.12
N PRO A 168 6.64 20.92 -7.03
CA PRO A 168 5.61 21.58 -6.23
C PRO A 168 4.18 21.18 -6.60
N GLU A 169 3.92 20.88 -7.86
CA GLU A 169 2.63 20.39 -8.34
C GLU A 169 2.28 19.01 -7.75
N ARG A 170 3.25 18.10 -7.63
CA ARG A 170 3.05 16.80 -6.98
C ARG A 170 2.78 16.95 -5.49
N VAL A 171 3.50 17.87 -4.83
CA VAL A 171 3.23 18.15 -3.41
C VAL A 171 1.80 18.66 -3.21
N ARG A 172 1.33 19.60 -4.06
CA ARG A 172 -0.05 20.10 -4.00
C ARG A 172 -1.07 19.00 -4.25
N GLU A 173 -0.82 18.13 -5.21
CA GLU A 173 -1.69 17.01 -5.54
C GLU A 173 -1.75 16.00 -4.38
N LEU A 174 -0.62 15.62 -3.79
CA LEU A 174 -0.58 14.71 -2.65
C LEU A 174 -1.36 15.27 -1.45
N ARG A 175 -1.20 16.56 -1.18
CA ARG A 175 -1.95 17.25 -0.14
C ARG A 175 -3.45 17.19 -0.39
N TRP A 176 -3.87 17.39 -1.63
CA TRP A 176 -5.26 17.31 -2.03
C TRP A 176 -5.81 15.89 -1.86
N HIS A 177 -5.05 14.84 -2.22
CA HIS A 177 -5.45 13.45 -2.00
C HIS A 177 -5.77 13.17 -0.53
N HIS A 178 -4.96 13.66 0.40
CA HIS A 178 -5.17 13.44 1.83
C HIS A 178 -6.31 14.29 2.41
N ARG A 179 -6.69 15.39 1.77
CA ARG A 179 -7.87 16.16 2.14
C ARG A 179 -9.19 15.56 1.67
N PHE A 180 -9.13 14.73 0.66
CA PHE A 180 -10.31 14.19 0.01
C PHE A 180 -11.05 13.13 0.84
N ASN A 181 -10.34 12.43 1.71
CA ASN A 181 -10.92 11.35 2.51
C ASN A 181 -11.48 11.85 3.85
N GLY A 182 -12.51 11.16 4.35
CA GLY A 182 -13.16 11.52 5.60
C GLY A 182 -12.29 11.27 6.83
N GLN A 183 -12.35 12.19 7.81
CA GLN A 183 -11.58 12.09 9.07
C GLN A 183 -11.81 10.75 9.78
N TYR A 184 -13.05 10.28 9.85
CA TYR A 184 -13.41 9.03 10.54
C TYR A 184 -12.71 7.80 9.96
N ILE A 185 -12.65 7.72 8.63
CA ILE A 185 -11.95 6.64 7.93
C ILE A 185 -10.44 6.72 8.14
N MET A 186 -9.86 7.91 8.06
CA MET A 186 -8.43 8.13 8.26
C MET A 186 -7.99 7.82 9.71
N ALA A 187 -8.85 8.09 10.69
CA ALA A 187 -8.62 7.70 12.08
C ALA A 187 -8.57 6.16 12.22
N GLY A 188 -9.48 5.45 11.54
CA GLY A 188 -9.45 3.99 11.46
C GLY A 188 -8.17 3.46 10.84
N ASP A 189 -7.63 4.12 9.79
CA ASP A 189 -6.33 3.76 9.23
C ASP A 189 -5.20 3.87 10.25
N GLY A 190 -5.21 4.93 11.06
CA GLY A 190 -4.23 5.10 12.14
C GLY A 190 -4.30 3.96 13.17
N GLN A 191 -5.50 3.60 13.62
CA GLN A 191 -5.72 2.48 14.54
C GLN A 191 -5.32 1.14 13.90
N THR A 192 -5.66 0.95 12.64
CA THR A 192 -5.24 -0.23 11.86
C THR A 192 -3.73 -0.32 11.81
N TRP A 193 -3.05 0.77 11.52
CA TRP A 193 -1.58 0.81 11.39
C TRP A 193 -0.87 0.43 12.69
N VAL A 194 -1.30 0.96 13.84
CA VAL A 194 -0.70 0.61 15.13
C VAL A 194 -1.03 -0.83 15.57
N SER A 195 -2.03 -1.46 14.97
CA SER A 195 -2.37 -2.87 15.22
C SER A 195 -1.52 -3.87 14.43
N GLN A 196 -0.61 -3.40 13.55
CA GLN A 196 0.25 -4.26 12.75
C GLN A 196 1.15 -5.13 13.61
N ASP A 197 1.04 -6.45 13.45
CA ASP A 197 1.91 -7.44 14.12
C ASP A 197 1.99 -8.76 13.34
N CYS A 198 3.06 -8.90 12.56
CA CYS A 198 3.40 -10.13 11.84
C CYS A 198 4.51 -10.95 12.54
N ARG A 199 4.88 -10.62 13.78
CA ARG A 199 5.92 -11.36 14.51
C ARG A 199 5.53 -12.83 14.63
N GLY A 200 6.50 -13.72 14.37
CA GLY A 200 6.29 -15.17 14.38
C GLY A 200 5.53 -15.74 13.17
N LYS A 201 4.97 -14.89 12.28
CA LYS A 201 4.21 -15.31 11.09
C LYS A 201 5.04 -15.23 9.81
N LEU A 202 6.08 -14.40 9.77
CA LEU A 202 6.95 -14.18 8.60
C LEU A 202 7.55 -15.47 8.03
N LYS A 203 7.80 -16.47 8.87
CA LYS A 203 8.27 -17.81 8.46
C LYS A 203 7.30 -18.58 7.56
N ASN A 204 6.02 -18.16 7.52
CA ASN A 204 4.99 -18.78 6.69
C ASN A 204 5.07 -18.31 5.23
N ILE A 205 5.81 -17.23 4.95
CA ILE A 205 5.94 -16.65 3.60
C ILE A 205 6.63 -17.67 2.68
N LYS A 206 6.02 -17.95 1.53
CA LYS A 206 6.47 -18.94 0.53
C LYS A 206 6.71 -18.35 -0.85
N CYS A 207 6.29 -17.12 -1.12
CA CYS A 207 6.59 -16.41 -2.36
C CYS A 207 7.76 -15.44 -2.20
N PRO A 208 8.41 -15.01 -3.30
CA PRO A 208 9.37 -13.92 -3.25
C PRO A 208 8.77 -12.65 -2.68
N ILE A 209 9.50 -11.97 -1.78
CA ILE A 209 9.06 -10.70 -1.19
C ILE A 209 10.18 -9.66 -1.19
N MET A 210 9.84 -8.45 -1.61
CA MET A 210 10.71 -7.28 -1.51
C MET A 210 10.22 -6.35 -0.41
N LEU A 211 11.12 -5.99 0.50
CA LEU A 211 10.93 -4.95 1.49
C LEU A 211 11.60 -3.68 0.96
N PHE A 212 10.82 -2.78 0.38
CA PHE A 212 11.32 -1.53 -0.17
C PHE A 212 11.21 -0.43 0.89
N LYS A 213 12.32 0.25 1.18
CA LYS A 213 12.35 1.42 2.05
C LYS A 213 12.96 2.61 1.31
N GLY A 214 12.30 3.78 1.33
CA GLY A 214 12.93 5.04 0.92
C GLY A 214 13.97 5.49 1.93
N GLU A 215 15.14 5.93 1.47
CA GLU A 215 16.20 6.37 2.40
C GLU A 215 15.78 7.56 3.26
N ALA A 216 14.91 8.42 2.76
CA ALA A 216 14.39 9.59 3.46
C ALA A 216 13.09 9.33 4.26
N ASP A 217 12.55 8.12 4.21
CA ASP A 217 11.39 7.77 5.03
C ASP A 217 11.77 7.68 6.52
N TYR A 218 11.10 8.48 7.33
CA TYR A 218 11.30 8.52 8.79
C TYR A 218 10.23 7.74 9.58
N TYR A 219 9.13 7.33 8.93
CA TYR A 219 8.06 6.58 9.60
C TYR A 219 8.47 5.13 9.89
N VAL A 220 9.19 4.50 8.96
CA VAL A 220 9.59 3.11 9.10
C VAL A 220 11.11 3.04 9.29
N PRO A 221 11.61 2.81 10.53
CA PRO A 221 13.05 2.69 10.79
C PRO A 221 13.66 1.50 10.03
N GLU A 222 14.87 1.68 9.49
CA GLU A 222 15.56 0.60 8.77
C GLU A 222 15.73 -0.65 9.63
N LYS A 223 15.93 -0.49 10.93
CA LYS A 223 16.01 -1.59 11.90
C LYS A 223 14.77 -2.51 11.85
N LEU A 224 13.56 -1.95 11.68
CA LEU A 224 12.34 -2.76 11.56
C LEU A 224 12.31 -3.53 10.23
N ILE A 225 12.86 -2.96 9.16
CA ILE A 225 13.00 -3.68 7.88
C ILE A 225 13.99 -4.85 8.03
N ASP A 226 15.10 -4.65 8.74
CA ASP A 226 16.09 -5.71 9.00
C ASP A 226 15.49 -6.82 9.88
N GLU A 227 14.76 -6.46 10.92
CA GLU A 227 14.03 -7.42 11.77
C GLU A 227 12.96 -8.19 10.96
N THR A 228 12.26 -7.52 10.05
CA THR A 228 11.28 -8.14 9.15
C THR A 228 11.97 -9.14 8.23
N LEU A 229 13.06 -8.72 7.59
CA LEU A 229 13.83 -9.58 6.69
C LEU A 229 14.36 -10.83 7.41
N ALA A 230 14.87 -10.67 8.63
CA ALA A 230 15.39 -11.77 9.44
C ALA A 230 14.33 -12.82 9.80
N GLY A 231 13.04 -12.44 9.84
CA GLY A 231 11.93 -13.36 10.08
C GLY A 231 11.49 -14.15 8.83
N ILE A 232 11.91 -13.74 7.63
CA ILE A 232 11.55 -14.37 6.36
C ILE A 232 12.57 -15.46 6.03
N LYS A 233 12.09 -16.57 5.46
CA LYS A 233 12.96 -17.67 5.04
C LYS A 233 14.02 -17.17 4.04
N GLU A 234 15.26 -17.61 4.23
CA GLU A 234 16.39 -17.28 3.35
C GLU A 234 16.07 -17.55 1.87
N GLY A 235 16.50 -16.63 1.01
CA GLY A 235 16.28 -16.70 -0.44
C GLY A 235 14.93 -16.14 -0.91
N LEU A 236 13.93 -15.99 -0.04
CA LEU A 236 12.63 -15.39 -0.40
C LEU A 236 12.63 -13.87 -0.23
N GLY A 237 13.14 -13.37 0.90
CA GLY A 237 13.16 -11.94 1.20
C GLY A 237 14.32 -11.20 0.54
N GLU A 238 14.07 -9.95 0.16
CA GLU A 238 15.09 -9.00 -0.32
C GLU A 238 14.78 -7.59 0.21
N LYS A 239 15.76 -6.97 0.89
CA LYS A 239 15.67 -5.55 1.28
C LYS A 239 16.21 -4.67 0.16
N PHE A 240 15.51 -3.57 -0.12
CA PHE A 240 15.96 -2.54 -1.04
C PHE A 240 15.80 -1.14 -0.42
N ILE A 241 16.89 -0.37 -0.37
CA ILE A 241 16.89 1.02 0.07
C ILE A 241 16.88 1.94 -1.14
N GLY A 242 15.71 2.56 -1.38
CA GLY A 242 15.52 3.51 -2.48
C GLY A 242 16.19 4.84 -2.22
N LYS A 243 17.08 5.25 -3.15
CA LYS A 243 17.81 6.53 -3.04
C LYS A 243 16.93 7.71 -3.49
N LYS A 244 17.01 8.82 -2.77
CA LYS A 244 16.29 10.06 -3.09
C LYS A 244 14.75 9.88 -3.18
N VAL A 245 14.21 8.99 -2.37
CA VAL A 245 12.78 8.82 -2.18
C VAL A 245 12.44 8.74 -0.71
N GLY A 246 11.29 9.27 -0.35
CA GLY A 246 10.72 9.25 0.99
C GLY A 246 9.71 8.12 1.17
N HIS A 247 8.55 8.47 1.68
CA HIS A 247 7.51 7.53 2.10
C HIS A 247 6.65 6.99 0.94
N TYR A 248 6.64 7.66 -0.22
CA TYR A 248 5.77 7.30 -1.36
C TYR A 248 6.55 7.05 -2.65
N PRO A 249 7.41 6.00 -2.73
CA PRO A 249 8.24 5.75 -3.92
C PRO A 249 7.46 5.69 -5.23
N ILE A 250 6.27 5.09 -5.19
CA ILE A 250 5.34 4.94 -6.33
C ILE A 250 4.81 6.26 -6.86
N TYR A 251 4.85 7.30 -6.04
CA TYR A 251 4.35 8.62 -6.35
C TYR A 251 5.48 9.63 -6.59
N GLU A 252 6.53 9.59 -5.75
CA GLU A 252 7.67 10.52 -5.80
C GLU A 252 8.52 10.28 -7.06
N GLU A 253 8.89 9.01 -7.30
CA GLU A 253 9.73 8.57 -8.41
C GLU A 253 9.17 7.29 -9.04
N PRO A 254 7.98 7.35 -9.69
CA PRO A 254 7.27 6.17 -10.18
C PRO A 254 8.09 5.35 -11.19
N GLY A 255 8.88 5.99 -12.05
CA GLY A 255 9.75 5.32 -13.02
C GLY A 255 10.88 4.54 -12.33
N TYR A 256 11.48 5.13 -11.30
CA TYR A 256 12.51 4.46 -10.50
C TYR A 256 11.93 3.31 -9.69
N ALA A 257 10.81 3.53 -9.02
CA ALA A 257 10.12 2.48 -8.26
C ALA A 257 9.72 1.30 -9.16
N ALA A 258 9.15 1.58 -10.33
CA ALA A 258 8.79 0.56 -11.31
C ALA A 258 10.03 -0.24 -11.78
N LYS A 259 11.14 0.45 -12.11
CA LYS A 259 12.38 -0.21 -12.50
C LYS A 259 12.88 -1.18 -11.41
N VAL A 260 12.89 -0.74 -10.15
CA VAL A 260 13.34 -1.56 -9.02
C VAL A 260 12.45 -2.80 -8.87
N VAL A 261 11.13 -2.63 -8.95
CA VAL A 261 10.16 -3.72 -8.90
C VAL A 261 10.40 -4.71 -10.04
N MET A 262 10.56 -4.22 -11.27
CA MET A 262 10.81 -5.05 -12.45
C MET A 262 12.12 -5.86 -12.33
N ASP A 263 13.19 -5.21 -11.87
CA ASP A 263 14.48 -5.85 -11.66
C ASP A 263 14.38 -6.96 -10.59
N PHE A 264 13.62 -6.73 -9.52
CA PHE A 264 13.33 -7.73 -8.49
C PHE A 264 12.56 -8.93 -9.07
N LEU A 265 11.44 -8.67 -9.76
CA LEU A 265 10.62 -9.74 -10.34
C LEU A 265 11.39 -10.62 -11.33
N LYS A 266 12.28 -10.02 -12.15
CA LYS A 266 13.17 -10.73 -13.06
C LYS A 266 14.20 -11.59 -12.29
N ARG A 267 14.89 -11.01 -11.28
CA ARG A 267 15.86 -11.78 -10.47
C ARG A 267 15.23 -12.97 -9.79
N LYS A 268 13.98 -12.83 -9.31
CA LYS A 268 13.23 -13.90 -8.66
C LYS A 268 12.51 -14.83 -9.64
N LYS A 269 12.66 -14.63 -10.96
CA LYS A 269 12.04 -15.43 -12.04
C LYS A 269 10.52 -15.49 -11.93
N VAL A 270 9.90 -14.39 -11.52
CA VAL A 270 8.44 -14.22 -11.44
C VAL A 270 7.87 -13.90 -12.83
N ILE A 271 8.70 -13.22 -13.65
CA ILE A 271 8.42 -12.81 -15.03
C ILE A 271 9.62 -13.14 -15.91
#